data_31edfade2ca35d2606ddf9f8ce3e5952
#
_entry.id   31edfade2ca35d2606ddf9f8ce3e5952
#
_cell.length_a   1.000
_cell.length_b   1.000
_cell.length_c   1.000
_cell.angle_alpha   90.00
_cell.angle_beta   90.00
_cell.angle_gamma   90.00
#
_symmetry.space_group_name_H-M   'P 1'
#
loop_
_entity.id
_entity.type
_entity.pdbx_description
1 polymer ?
#
loop_
_entity_poly.entity_id
_entity_poly.type
_entity_poly.pdbx_seq_one_letter_code
_entity_poly.pdbx_strand_id
1 'polypeptide(L)'
;MLTVIAEIRTRPGQHHRQAVLDQFAKIIPTVLKEEGCHGYAPMVDAATDASFQATAPDSIIMVEQWETVAHLEAHLQTAHMKAWSEAVKSDVLETHIRILEQGV
;
A
#
# COMPACT_ATOMS: atom_id res chain seq x y z
N MET A 1 -4.26 -8.36 -16.21
CA MET A 1 -3.53 -7.57 -15.18
C MET A 1 -4.54 -6.94 -14.23
N LEU A 2 -4.34 -7.15 -12.95
CA LEU A 2 -5.19 -6.58 -11.90
C LEU A 2 -4.53 -5.33 -11.33
N THR A 3 -5.34 -4.32 -11.03
CA THR A 3 -4.91 -3.16 -10.26
C THR A 3 -5.43 -3.32 -8.84
N VAL A 4 -4.55 -3.29 -7.87
CA VAL A 4 -4.92 -3.41 -6.46
C VAL A 4 -4.75 -2.05 -5.81
N ILE A 5 -5.80 -1.61 -5.14
CA ILE A 5 -5.80 -0.39 -4.35
C ILE A 5 -5.98 -0.80 -2.89
N ALA A 6 -4.97 -0.55 -2.08
CA ALA A 6 -5.05 -0.84 -0.66
C ALA A 6 -4.96 0.48 0.12
N GLU A 7 -6.02 0.84 0.82
CA GLU A 7 -5.99 1.97 1.74
C GLU A 7 -5.50 1.50 3.10
N ILE A 8 -4.43 2.11 3.58
CA ILE A 8 -3.91 1.86 4.92
C ILE A 8 -4.17 3.12 5.74
N ARG A 9 -5.03 2.98 6.74
CA ARG A 9 -5.34 4.08 7.65
C ARG A 9 -4.45 3.96 8.87
N THR A 10 -3.72 5.02 9.15
CA THR A 10 -2.79 5.08 10.27
C THR A 10 -3.40 5.83 11.44
N ARG A 11 -2.83 5.67 12.62
CA ARG A 11 -3.20 6.48 13.76
C ARG A 11 -2.97 7.95 13.44
N PRO A 12 -3.74 8.86 14.04
CA PRO A 12 -3.55 10.30 13.83
C PRO A 12 -2.14 10.74 14.19
N GLY A 13 -1.56 11.54 13.31
CA GLY A 13 -0.22 12.06 13.48
C GLY A 13 0.72 11.63 12.36
N GLN A 14 1.43 12.60 11.81
CA GLN A 14 2.30 12.37 10.65
C GLN A 14 3.40 11.34 10.92
N HIS A 15 3.87 11.22 12.17
CA HIS A 15 4.91 10.26 12.52
C HIS A 15 4.44 8.80 12.36
N HIS A 16 3.15 8.51 12.56
CA HIS A 16 2.62 7.16 12.32
C HIS A 16 2.60 6.81 10.84
N ARG A 17 2.14 7.74 10.00
CA ARG A 17 2.17 7.54 8.55
C ARG A 17 3.59 7.40 8.04
N GLN A 18 4.51 8.24 8.52
CA GLN A 18 5.90 8.18 8.12
C GLN A 18 6.57 6.86 8.53
N ALA A 19 6.26 6.35 9.72
CA ALA A 19 6.79 5.06 10.17
C ALA A 19 6.39 3.93 9.22
N VAL A 20 5.13 3.93 8.76
CA VAL A 20 4.64 2.93 7.80
C VAL A 20 5.33 3.09 6.45
N LEU A 21 5.48 4.33 5.95
CA LEU A 21 6.18 4.61 4.71
C LEU A 21 7.65 4.15 4.77
N ASP A 22 8.32 4.39 5.88
CA ASP A 22 9.72 3.97 6.08
C ASP A 22 9.86 2.45 6.00
N GLN A 23 8.90 1.71 6.57
CA GLN A 23 8.91 0.26 6.47
C GLN A 23 8.63 -0.23 5.06
N PHE A 24 7.74 0.44 4.31
CA PHE A 24 7.53 0.13 2.89
C PHE A 24 8.81 0.34 2.08
N ALA A 25 9.52 1.43 2.33
CA ALA A 25 10.76 1.70 1.59
C ALA A 25 11.77 0.56 1.69
N LYS A 26 11.77 -0.17 2.80
CA LYS A 26 12.67 -1.31 3.01
C LYS A 26 12.30 -2.52 2.17
N ILE A 27 11.02 -2.74 1.90
CA ILE A 27 10.56 -3.97 1.23
C ILE A 27 10.23 -3.80 -0.25
N ILE A 28 10.01 -2.57 -0.73
CA ILE A 28 9.60 -2.33 -2.12
C ILE A 28 10.53 -3.00 -3.13
N PRO A 29 11.86 -2.90 -3.04
CA PRO A 29 12.73 -3.57 -4.00
C PRO A 29 12.53 -5.08 -4.06
N THR A 30 12.26 -5.70 -2.92
CA THR A 30 11.98 -7.14 -2.83
C THR A 30 10.61 -7.47 -3.41
N VAL A 31 9.59 -6.67 -3.10
CA VAL A 31 8.23 -6.86 -3.62
C VAL A 31 8.22 -6.78 -5.14
N LEU A 32 8.93 -5.82 -5.73
CA LEU A 32 8.98 -5.65 -7.18
C LEU A 32 9.62 -6.85 -7.91
N LYS A 33 10.35 -7.69 -7.20
CA LYS A 33 10.93 -8.94 -7.74
C LYS A 33 10.03 -10.15 -7.55
N GLU A 34 8.92 -10.02 -6.82
CA GLU A 34 7.98 -11.12 -6.64
C GLU A 34 7.34 -11.50 -7.96
N GLU A 35 7.08 -12.80 -8.13
CA GLU A 35 6.43 -13.30 -9.34
C GLU A 35 5.04 -12.66 -9.48
N GLY A 36 4.75 -12.17 -10.67
CA GLY A 36 3.47 -11.54 -11.00
C GLY A 36 3.32 -10.10 -10.56
N CYS A 37 4.31 -9.51 -9.89
CA CYS A 37 4.29 -8.11 -9.49
C CYS A 37 4.83 -7.21 -10.62
N HIS A 38 4.02 -6.25 -11.05
CA HIS A 38 4.39 -5.29 -12.10
C HIS A 38 4.35 -3.84 -11.61
N GLY A 39 3.99 -3.60 -10.38
CA GLY A 39 3.99 -2.28 -9.76
C GLY A 39 3.62 -2.37 -8.30
N TYR A 40 4.23 -1.53 -7.49
CA TYR A 40 3.97 -1.52 -6.04
C TYR A 40 4.44 -0.18 -5.49
N ALA A 41 3.51 0.74 -5.27
CA ALA A 41 3.84 2.11 -4.88
C ALA A 41 2.91 2.64 -3.80
N PRO A 42 3.44 3.12 -2.68
CA PRO A 42 2.66 3.86 -1.69
C PRO A 42 2.47 5.30 -2.17
N MET A 43 1.24 5.77 -2.11
CA MET A 43 0.87 7.12 -2.50
C MET A 43 0.26 7.85 -1.32
N VAL A 44 0.56 9.14 -1.23
CA VAL A 44 -0.03 10.06 -0.27
C VAL A 44 -0.58 11.26 -1.03
N ASP A 45 -1.39 12.08 -0.35
CA ASP A 45 -1.95 13.27 -0.98
C ASP A 45 -0.86 14.14 -1.59
N ALA A 46 -1.06 14.55 -2.84
CA ALA A 46 -0.21 15.56 -3.45
C ALA A 46 -0.50 16.91 -2.83
N ALA A 47 0.54 17.71 -2.62
CA ALA A 47 0.39 19.09 -2.16
C ALA A 47 0.00 19.97 -3.36
N THR A 48 -1.28 20.33 -3.43
CA THR A 48 -1.82 21.15 -4.52
C THR A 48 -2.66 22.31 -3.98
N ASP A 49 -2.95 23.28 -4.85
CA ASP A 49 -3.87 24.39 -4.55
C ASP A 49 -5.28 24.12 -5.07
N ALA A 50 -5.56 22.92 -5.54
CA ALA A 50 -6.84 22.55 -6.11
C ALA A 50 -7.93 22.53 -5.02
N SER A 51 -8.89 23.43 -5.12
CA SER A 51 -9.96 23.55 -4.12
C SER A 51 -10.89 22.31 -4.08
N PHE A 52 -10.91 21.54 -5.15
CA PHE A 52 -11.72 20.33 -5.24
C PHE A 52 -11.02 19.07 -4.71
N GLN A 53 -9.77 19.17 -4.27
CA GLN A 53 -9.03 18.02 -3.78
C GLN A 53 -9.54 17.59 -2.39
N ALA A 54 -9.95 16.33 -2.28
CA ALA A 54 -10.15 15.70 -0.98
C ALA A 54 -8.80 15.23 -0.45
N THR A 55 -8.57 15.36 0.84
CA THR A 55 -7.32 14.95 1.48
C THR A 55 -7.56 13.98 2.62
N ALA A 56 -6.58 13.12 2.88
CA ALA A 56 -6.60 12.15 3.97
C ALA A 56 -5.20 12.05 4.57
N PRO A 57 -4.85 12.92 5.55
CA PRO A 57 -3.49 13.01 6.07
C PRO A 57 -3.02 11.76 6.80
N ASP A 58 -3.94 10.94 7.29
CA ASP A 58 -3.62 9.69 8.01
C ASP A 58 -3.90 8.45 7.15
N SER A 59 -3.74 8.59 5.84
CA SER A 59 -3.97 7.51 4.89
C SER A 59 -2.80 7.36 3.93
N ILE A 60 -2.53 6.11 3.55
CA ILE A 60 -1.62 5.73 2.49
C ILE A 60 -2.42 4.88 1.51
N ILE A 61 -2.34 5.21 0.23
CA ILE A 61 -2.97 4.42 -0.83
C ILE A 61 -1.89 3.63 -1.54
N MET A 62 -1.91 2.31 -1.40
CA MET A 62 -1.06 1.44 -2.19
C MET A 62 -1.67 1.28 -3.57
N VAL A 63 -0.88 1.50 -4.61
CA VAL A 63 -1.27 1.23 -5.99
C VAL A 63 -0.37 0.12 -6.50
N GLU A 64 -0.98 -1.03 -6.81
CA GLU A 64 -0.25 -2.25 -7.12
C GLU A 64 -0.75 -2.87 -8.41
N GLN A 65 0.13 -3.54 -9.14
CA GLN A 65 -0.22 -4.29 -10.35
C GLN A 65 0.21 -5.73 -10.18
N TRP A 66 -0.75 -6.65 -10.26
CA TRP A 66 -0.52 -8.09 -10.11
C TRP A 66 -1.13 -8.87 -11.29
N GLU A 67 -0.44 -9.89 -11.74
CA GLU A 67 -0.95 -10.70 -12.85
C GLU A 67 -2.22 -11.44 -12.48
N THR A 68 -2.28 -12.02 -11.28
CA THR A 68 -3.43 -12.80 -10.80
C THR A 68 -3.66 -12.60 -9.30
N VAL A 69 -4.84 -12.98 -8.83
CA VAL A 69 -5.14 -13.01 -7.40
C VAL A 69 -4.21 -13.97 -6.66
N ALA A 70 -3.87 -15.10 -7.29
CA ALA A 70 -2.95 -16.07 -6.67
C ALA A 70 -1.58 -15.45 -6.38
N HIS A 71 -1.07 -14.59 -7.28
CA HIS A 71 0.18 -13.88 -7.04
C HIS A 71 0.06 -12.88 -5.88
N LEU A 72 -1.07 -12.18 -5.78
CA LEU A 72 -1.34 -11.29 -4.65
C LEU A 72 -1.41 -12.07 -3.33
N GLU A 73 -2.09 -13.20 -3.34
CA GLU A 73 -2.19 -14.06 -2.15
C GLU A 73 -0.82 -14.56 -1.71
N ALA A 74 0.01 -14.99 -2.65
CA ALA A 74 1.38 -15.40 -2.37
C ALA A 74 2.20 -14.26 -1.76
N HIS A 75 2.04 -13.04 -2.30
CA HIS A 75 2.67 -11.83 -1.76
C HIS A 75 2.36 -11.64 -0.28
N LEU A 76 1.10 -11.77 0.10
CA LEU A 76 0.66 -11.58 1.49
C LEU A 76 1.22 -12.63 2.45
N GLN A 77 1.71 -13.76 1.94
CA GLN A 77 2.30 -14.83 2.75
C GLN A 77 3.82 -14.76 2.84
N THR A 78 4.46 -13.81 2.17
CA THR A 78 5.92 -13.70 2.18
C THR A 78 6.46 -13.29 3.56
N ALA A 79 7.71 -13.69 3.84
CA ALA A 79 8.36 -13.34 5.10
C ALA A 79 8.49 -11.83 5.27
N HIS A 80 8.80 -11.10 4.18
CA HIS A 80 8.95 -9.64 4.26
C HIS A 80 7.61 -8.93 4.50
N MET A 81 6.48 -9.44 3.99
CA MET A 81 5.17 -8.87 4.30
C MET A 81 4.75 -9.13 5.75
N LYS A 82 5.05 -10.30 6.26
CA LYS A 82 4.79 -10.63 7.67
C LYS A 82 5.63 -9.76 8.60
N ALA A 83 6.90 -9.54 8.25
CA ALA A 83 7.79 -8.65 9.00
C ALA A 83 7.31 -7.20 8.96
N TRP A 84 6.86 -6.73 7.78
CA TRP A 84 6.28 -5.40 7.64
C TRP A 84 5.05 -5.23 8.52
N SER A 85 4.12 -6.19 8.47
CA SER A 85 2.89 -6.17 9.25
C SER A 85 3.18 -6.09 10.75
N GLU A 86 4.14 -6.85 11.23
CA GLU A 86 4.55 -6.81 12.64
C GLU A 86 5.19 -5.47 13.00
N ALA A 87 6.04 -4.93 12.11
CA ALA A 87 6.75 -3.67 12.36
C ALA A 87 5.81 -2.46 12.45
N VAL A 88 4.66 -2.49 11.77
CA VAL A 88 3.72 -1.34 11.70
C VAL A 88 2.43 -1.54 12.49
N LYS A 89 2.30 -2.64 13.21
CA LYS A 89 1.02 -2.97 13.89
C LYS A 89 0.56 -1.92 14.88
N SER A 90 1.46 -1.17 15.48
CA SER A 90 1.09 -0.09 16.40
C SER A 90 0.80 1.24 15.71
N ASP A 91 1.05 1.33 14.40
CA ASP A 91 0.82 2.54 13.61
C ASP A 91 -0.44 2.43 12.74
N VAL A 92 -0.84 1.22 12.38
CA VAL A 92 -1.97 0.97 11.47
C VAL A 92 -3.25 0.70 12.25
N LEU A 93 -4.33 1.39 11.87
CA LEU A 93 -5.67 1.18 12.43
C LEU A 93 -6.45 0.15 11.63
N GLU A 94 -6.43 0.27 10.30
CA GLU A 94 -7.19 -0.63 9.43
C GLU A 94 -6.63 -0.61 8.01
N THR A 95 -6.92 -1.66 7.27
CA THR A 95 -6.53 -1.76 5.87
C THR A 95 -7.72 -2.27 5.06
N HIS A 96 -7.99 -1.61 3.92
CA HIS A 96 -9.05 -1.99 2.99
C HIS A 96 -8.43 -2.25 1.63
N ILE A 97 -8.66 -3.44 1.08
CA ILE A 97 -8.07 -3.86 -0.19
C ILE A 97 -9.19 -4.00 -1.23
N ARG A 98 -9.01 -3.35 -2.38
CA ARG A 98 -9.87 -3.50 -3.55
C ARG A 98 -9.05 -4.08 -4.69
N ILE A 99 -9.61 -5.07 -5.34
CA ILE A 99 -9.00 -5.70 -6.50
C ILE A 99 -9.82 -5.28 -7.71
N LEU A 100 -9.19 -4.57 -8.63
CA LEU A 100 -9.86 -3.92 -9.74
C LEU A 100 -9.35 -4.44 -11.07
N GLU A 101 -10.23 -4.45 -12.06
CA GLU A 101 -9.88 -4.67 -13.44
C GLU A 101 -10.57 -3.62 -14.30
N GLN A 102 -10.12 -3.46 -15.54
CA GLN A 102 -10.69 -2.46 -16.43
C GLN A 102 -12.18 -2.75 -16.67
N GLY A 103 -13.04 -1.75 -16.53
CA GLY A 103 -14.49 -1.91 -16.65
C GLY A 103 -15.01 -1.79 -18.09
N VAL A 104 -14.20 -1.19 -18.95
CA VAL A 104 -14.55 -0.99 -20.37
C VAL A 104 -13.35 -1.18 -21.26
#